data_9a90c5780d57b5bb09f1792c3f7d9ab8
#
_entry.id   9a90c5780d57b5bb09f1792c3f7d9ab8
#
_cell.length_a   1.000
_cell.length_b   1.000
_cell.length_c   1.000
_cell.angle_alpha   90.00
_cell.angle_beta   90.00
_cell.angle_gamma   90.00
#
_symmetry.space_group_name_H-M   'P 1'
#
loop_
_entity.id
_entity.type
_entity.pdbx_description
1 polymer ?
#
loop_
_entity_poly.entity_id
_entity_poly.type
_entity_poly.pdbx_seq_one_letter_code
_entity_poly.pdbx_strand_id
1 'polypeptide(L)'
;MSKVRRVEYVMMATGVLRLDEARKMCLLGQLRLNGKRAGARQEVRPGDELTVGRTVYRVVPGGADRVGLHKISGDPERISAPIRVHCGFHKCMTMYTRRIYRRAARAKRFSPLIFGGAPTRFRHFYHRKDAWMDQCHRFGISSLSGNCLDLDRFDDIKVVRFIRDPRDLVISSYFYHRKAGERWCRYKDPTEVDFEVVNGKVPSGLSEGQTLQEYVNDAPQVDGLWAEIEFRKKHFESMLAWPTEDERVKLFRYEDLPGNEADVFGEIFTFFEQPSWIVKKARKDAHAFRAGAKEAKKGHVRNPKSEQWRKLFTPELNARFLERYQPLLERYGYPVD
;
A
#
# COMPACT_ATOMS: atom_id res chain seq x y z
N MET A 1 23.67 -11.86 18.96
CA MET A 1 23.00 -10.58 18.63
C MET A 1 22.09 -10.79 17.42
N SER A 2 20.82 -10.57 17.58
CA SER A 2 19.82 -10.75 16.51
C SER A 2 20.03 -9.67 15.42
N LYS A 3 20.15 -10.09 14.15
CA LYS A 3 20.22 -9.15 13.01
C LYS A 3 18.99 -8.24 12.94
N VAL A 4 17.85 -8.71 13.43
CA VAL A 4 16.54 -8.04 13.32
C VAL A 4 16.48 -6.73 14.10
N ARG A 5 17.28 -6.57 15.16
CA ARG A 5 17.30 -5.34 16.00
C ARG A 5 18.42 -4.35 15.68
N ARG A 6 19.18 -4.56 14.60
CA ARG A 6 20.21 -3.56 14.21
C ARG A 6 19.56 -2.37 13.52
N VAL A 7 20.05 -1.18 13.76
CA VAL A 7 19.59 0.09 13.16
C VAL A 7 19.32 -0.05 11.66
N GLU A 8 20.30 -0.57 10.90
CA GLU A 8 20.19 -0.71 9.46
C GLU A 8 19.03 -1.63 9.01
N TYR A 9 18.76 -2.70 9.76
CA TYR A 9 17.69 -3.65 9.45
C TYR A 9 16.33 -3.15 9.91
N VAL A 10 16.25 -2.46 11.06
CA VAL A 10 15.00 -1.84 11.52
C VAL A 10 14.56 -0.77 10.54
N MET A 11 15.46 0.12 10.11
CA MET A 11 15.18 1.15 9.13
C MET A 11 14.71 0.58 7.78
N MET A 12 15.30 -0.54 7.36
CA MET A 12 14.89 -1.23 6.13
C MET A 12 13.56 -1.96 6.31
N ALA A 13 13.39 -2.70 7.40
CA ALA A 13 12.19 -3.52 7.63
C ALA A 13 10.94 -2.66 7.78
N THR A 14 11.03 -1.55 8.48
CA THR A 14 9.98 -0.55 8.63
C THR A 14 9.83 0.36 7.40
N GLY A 15 10.74 0.25 6.45
CA GLY A 15 10.67 0.94 5.17
C GLY A 15 11.04 2.41 5.20
N VAL A 16 11.53 2.92 6.31
CA VAL A 16 12.00 4.31 6.43
C VAL A 16 13.19 4.57 5.50
N LEU A 17 14.16 3.64 5.46
CA LEU A 17 15.32 3.73 4.56
C LEU A 17 15.58 2.39 3.87
N ARG A 18 16.28 2.41 2.73
CA ARG A 18 16.89 1.21 2.18
C ARG A 18 18.12 0.81 3.01
N LEU A 19 18.52 -0.44 2.91
CA LEU A 19 19.68 -0.96 3.66
C LEU A 19 20.97 -0.19 3.34
N ASP A 20 21.20 0.09 2.07
CA ASP A 20 22.34 0.88 1.58
C ASP A 20 22.27 2.34 2.03
N GLU A 21 21.09 2.94 2.00
CA GLU A 21 20.84 4.30 2.49
C GLU A 21 21.05 4.39 4.01
N ALA A 22 20.50 3.46 4.79
CA ALA A 22 20.67 3.44 6.24
C ALA A 22 22.16 3.34 6.63
N ARG A 23 22.91 2.46 5.96
CA ARG A 23 24.36 2.34 6.17
C ARG A 23 25.11 3.63 5.83
N LYS A 24 24.79 4.22 4.69
CA LYS A 24 25.38 5.49 4.27
C LYS A 24 25.08 6.62 5.26
N MET A 25 23.83 6.75 5.70
CA MET A 25 23.43 7.78 6.66
C MET A 25 24.10 7.58 8.03
N CYS A 26 24.27 6.34 8.49
CA CYS A 26 25.06 6.05 9.68
C CYS A 26 26.52 6.48 9.51
N LEU A 27 27.16 6.16 8.37
CA LEU A 27 28.53 6.56 8.07
C LEU A 27 28.70 8.09 8.04
N LEU A 28 27.71 8.80 7.51
CA LEU A 28 27.72 10.27 7.44
C LEU A 28 27.28 10.95 8.74
N GLY A 29 26.88 10.19 9.77
CA GLY A 29 26.39 10.73 11.05
C GLY A 29 25.01 11.41 10.96
N GLN A 30 24.27 11.16 9.88
CA GLN A 30 22.95 11.73 9.62
C GLN A 30 21.82 10.93 10.28
N LEU A 31 22.10 9.76 10.82
CA LEU A 31 21.19 8.94 11.60
C LEU A 31 21.65 8.94 13.06
N ARG A 32 20.71 9.25 13.98
CA ARG A 32 21.00 9.32 15.41
C ARG A 32 20.14 8.31 16.17
N LEU A 33 20.71 7.72 17.20
CA LEU A 33 20.02 6.87 18.18
C LEU A 33 20.10 7.57 19.54
N ASN A 34 18.97 7.89 20.13
CA ASN A 34 18.89 8.60 21.41
C ASN A 34 19.77 9.88 21.42
N GLY A 35 19.66 10.68 20.34
CA GLY A 35 20.43 11.91 20.15
C GLY A 35 21.89 11.74 19.74
N LYS A 36 22.48 10.56 19.88
CA LYS A 36 23.88 10.28 19.53
C LYS A 36 23.99 9.68 18.12
N ARG A 37 25.14 9.85 17.46
CA ARG A 37 25.41 9.23 16.16
C ARG A 37 25.18 7.72 16.21
N ALA A 38 24.35 7.20 15.34
CA ALA A 38 24.03 5.78 15.29
C ALA A 38 25.02 4.99 14.43
N GLY A 39 25.43 3.83 14.92
CA GLY A 39 26.15 2.83 14.13
C GLY A 39 25.18 1.93 13.37
N ALA A 40 25.49 1.58 12.11
CA ALA A 40 24.61 0.74 11.29
C ALA A 40 24.28 -0.62 11.94
N ARG A 41 25.27 -1.20 12.65
CA ARG A 41 25.13 -2.48 13.35
C ARG A 41 24.73 -2.33 14.82
N GLN A 42 24.52 -1.11 15.29
CA GLN A 42 24.08 -0.84 16.66
C GLN A 42 22.70 -1.44 16.87
N GLU A 43 22.50 -2.05 18.02
CA GLU A 43 21.22 -2.65 18.41
C GLU A 43 20.28 -1.55 18.94
N VAL A 44 18.99 -1.68 18.64
CA VAL A 44 17.93 -0.84 19.15
C VAL A 44 16.96 -1.65 19.99
N ARG A 45 16.33 -0.98 20.96
CA ARG A 45 15.35 -1.59 21.89
C ARG A 45 14.04 -0.80 21.84
N PRO A 46 12.92 -1.43 22.18
CA PRO A 46 11.68 -0.69 22.41
C PRO A 46 11.91 0.48 23.38
N GLY A 47 11.39 1.65 23.01
CA GLY A 47 11.60 2.91 23.72
C GLY A 47 12.72 3.78 23.18
N ASP A 48 13.67 3.24 22.42
CA ASP A 48 14.72 4.05 21.78
C ASP A 48 14.15 5.03 20.76
N GLU A 49 14.86 6.14 20.54
CA GLU A 49 14.52 7.13 19.53
C GLU A 49 15.53 7.14 18.39
N LEU A 50 15.05 6.95 17.18
CA LEU A 50 15.83 7.05 15.94
C LEU A 50 15.48 8.35 15.21
N THR A 51 16.48 9.22 15.02
CA THR A 51 16.33 10.46 14.24
C THR A 51 16.92 10.28 12.85
N VAL A 52 16.12 10.62 11.83
CA VAL A 52 16.49 10.60 10.41
C VAL A 52 16.18 11.98 9.83
N GLY A 53 17.21 12.78 9.57
CA GLY A 53 17.00 14.18 9.19
C GLY A 53 16.28 14.95 10.28
N ARG A 54 15.06 15.47 9.99
CA ARG A 54 14.19 16.18 10.94
C ARG A 54 13.17 15.27 11.62
N THR A 55 13.02 14.03 11.17
CA THR A 55 12.00 13.11 11.67
C THR A 55 12.53 12.25 12.79
N VAL A 56 11.78 12.16 13.88
CA VAL A 56 12.08 11.29 15.02
C VAL A 56 11.08 10.15 15.08
N TYR A 57 11.60 8.95 15.21
CA TYR A 57 10.83 7.72 15.36
C TYR A 57 11.11 7.11 16.71
N ARG A 58 10.09 6.61 17.39
CA ARG A 58 10.22 5.75 18.56
C ARG A 58 10.22 4.29 18.14
N VAL A 59 11.16 3.53 18.65
CA VAL A 59 11.20 2.08 18.49
C VAL A 59 10.09 1.47 19.36
N VAL A 60 9.20 0.71 18.75
CA VAL A 60 8.07 0.06 19.41
C VAL A 60 8.19 -1.46 19.32
N PRO A 61 7.62 -2.22 20.29
CA PRO A 61 7.61 -3.66 20.23
C PRO A 61 6.90 -4.18 18.98
N GLY A 62 7.45 -5.22 18.35
CA GLY A 62 6.79 -6.08 17.38
C GLY A 62 6.70 -7.50 17.92
N GLY A 63 5.91 -8.38 17.30
CA GLY A 63 5.82 -9.78 17.69
C GLY A 63 7.15 -10.53 17.52
N ALA A 64 7.38 -11.56 18.34
CA ALA A 64 8.51 -12.50 18.27
C ALA A 64 9.88 -11.81 18.05
N ASP A 65 10.34 -11.00 19.01
CA ASP A 65 11.61 -10.30 19.01
C ASP A 65 11.81 -9.23 17.90
N ARG A 66 10.79 -8.92 17.14
CA ARG A 66 10.82 -7.81 16.15
C ARG A 66 10.58 -6.47 16.83
N VAL A 67 10.94 -5.41 16.11
CA VAL A 67 10.64 -4.04 16.51
C VAL A 67 10.14 -3.26 15.28
N GLY A 68 9.27 -2.28 15.54
CA GLY A 68 8.79 -1.34 14.55
C GLY A 68 9.24 0.09 14.86
N LEU A 69 8.85 1.05 14.03
CA LEU A 69 9.09 2.47 14.24
C LEU A 69 7.77 3.23 14.20
N HIS A 70 7.51 4.01 15.25
CA HIS A 70 6.40 4.94 15.33
C HIS A 70 6.93 6.37 15.22
N LYS A 71 6.46 7.13 14.25
CA LYS A 71 6.83 8.54 14.09
C LYS A 71 6.26 9.37 15.23
N ILE A 72 7.12 10.10 15.96
CA ILE A 72 6.73 10.91 17.11
C ILE A 72 6.90 12.41 16.89
N SER A 73 7.77 12.81 15.98
CA SER A 73 7.95 14.22 15.62
C SER A 73 8.51 14.37 14.20
N GLY A 74 8.40 15.53 13.68
CA GLY A 74 8.77 15.94 12.34
C GLY A 74 7.60 16.71 11.75
N ASP A 75 7.71 18.03 11.68
CA ASP A 75 6.65 18.86 11.10
C ASP A 75 6.39 18.45 9.65
N PRO A 76 5.13 18.35 9.29
CA PRO A 76 4.74 18.17 7.90
C PRO A 76 5.03 19.44 7.11
N GLU A 77 6.21 19.50 6.51
CA GLU A 77 6.54 20.57 5.57
C GLU A 77 5.55 20.52 4.38
N ARG A 78 4.99 21.66 4.02
CA ARG A 78 4.14 21.79 2.82
C ARG A 78 4.97 21.46 1.58
N ILE A 79 4.41 20.69 0.66
CA ILE A 79 5.12 20.17 -0.51
C ILE A 79 4.67 20.96 -1.73
N SER A 80 5.57 21.81 -2.25
CA SER A 80 5.26 22.68 -3.39
C SER A 80 5.48 22.02 -4.76
N ALA A 81 6.23 20.92 -4.82
CA ALA A 81 6.45 20.21 -6.07
C ALA A 81 5.17 19.51 -6.57
N PRO A 82 4.95 19.44 -7.90
CA PRO A 82 3.84 18.68 -8.45
C PRO A 82 3.90 17.21 -8.10
N ILE A 83 2.87 16.69 -7.42
CA ILE A 83 2.78 15.30 -7.00
C ILE A 83 1.70 14.57 -7.79
N ARG A 84 2.08 13.46 -8.40
CA ARG A 84 1.18 12.56 -9.14
C ARG A 84 1.27 11.18 -8.51
N VAL A 85 0.19 10.74 -7.84
CA VAL A 85 0.24 9.53 -7.02
C VAL A 85 -0.99 8.65 -7.21
N HIS A 86 -0.74 7.36 -7.30
CA HIS A 86 -1.78 6.33 -7.18
C HIS A 86 -1.83 5.84 -5.74
N CYS A 87 -2.93 6.10 -5.06
CA CYS A 87 -3.21 5.59 -3.73
C CYS A 87 -4.16 4.39 -3.82
N GLY A 88 -3.60 3.18 -3.71
CA GLY A 88 -4.35 1.94 -3.83
C GLY A 88 -4.41 1.15 -2.54
N PHE A 89 -5.26 0.13 -2.50
CA PHE A 89 -5.34 -0.83 -1.41
C PHE A 89 -4.67 -2.15 -1.78
N HIS A 90 -4.30 -2.91 -0.76
CA HIS A 90 -3.85 -4.29 -0.97
C HIS A 90 -4.91 -5.08 -1.75
N LYS A 91 -4.49 -5.82 -2.78
CA LYS A 91 -5.34 -6.57 -3.73
C LYS A 91 -6.22 -5.74 -4.68
N CYS A 92 -6.09 -4.42 -4.71
CA CYS A 92 -6.77 -3.56 -5.68
C CYS A 92 -5.78 -3.06 -6.74
N MET A 93 -5.63 -3.78 -7.85
CA MET A 93 -4.91 -3.41 -9.09
C MET A 93 -3.41 -3.07 -8.94
N THR A 94 -2.80 -3.18 -7.75
CA THR A 94 -1.44 -2.69 -7.45
C THR A 94 -0.37 -3.19 -8.43
N MET A 95 -0.42 -4.45 -8.85
CA MET A 95 0.61 -5.01 -9.76
C MET A 95 0.40 -4.59 -11.21
N TYR A 96 -0.86 -4.41 -11.63
CA TYR A 96 -1.21 -3.96 -12.96
C TYR A 96 -0.85 -2.48 -13.15
N THR A 97 -1.31 -1.60 -12.28
CA THR A 97 -1.01 -0.16 -12.29
C THR A 97 0.51 0.07 -12.23
N ARG A 98 1.21 -0.64 -11.34
CA ARG A 98 2.67 -0.57 -11.24
C ARG A 98 3.37 -0.88 -12.56
N ARG A 99 2.90 -1.87 -13.31
CA ARG A 99 3.50 -2.24 -14.60
C ARG A 99 3.37 -1.11 -15.61
N ILE A 100 2.20 -0.50 -15.72
CA ILE A 100 1.93 0.59 -16.66
C ILE A 100 2.73 1.84 -16.26
N TYR A 101 2.69 2.23 -14.99
CA TYR A 101 3.44 3.39 -14.50
C TYR A 101 4.96 3.23 -14.69
N ARG A 102 5.50 2.04 -14.46
CA ARG A 102 6.93 1.78 -14.72
C ARG A 102 7.30 1.91 -16.19
N ARG A 103 6.43 1.52 -17.10
CA ARG A 103 6.68 1.66 -18.54
C ARG A 103 6.59 3.11 -18.98
N ALA A 104 5.60 3.84 -18.50
CA ALA A 104 5.49 5.29 -18.74
C ALA A 104 6.73 6.03 -18.23
N ALA A 105 7.16 5.72 -17.01
CA ALA A 105 8.34 6.34 -16.42
C ALA A 105 9.65 6.01 -17.18
N ARG A 106 9.81 4.77 -17.66
CA ARG A 106 10.95 4.42 -18.52
C ARG A 106 10.95 5.21 -19.82
N ALA A 107 9.77 5.44 -20.40
CA ALA A 107 9.64 6.25 -21.62
C ALA A 107 10.09 7.71 -21.39
N LYS A 108 9.83 8.26 -20.18
CA LYS A 108 10.28 9.60 -19.79
C LYS A 108 11.79 9.76 -19.66
N ARG A 109 12.51 8.69 -19.42
CA ARG A 109 13.98 8.72 -19.31
C ARG A 109 14.64 9.35 -20.55
N PHE A 110 13.95 9.35 -21.66
CA PHE A 110 14.37 9.98 -22.92
C PHE A 110 13.84 11.40 -23.11
N SER A 111 13.09 11.94 -22.14
CA SER A 111 12.57 13.33 -22.20
C SER A 111 12.65 13.97 -20.81
N PRO A 112 13.79 14.59 -20.46
CA PRO A 112 14.04 15.14 -19.12
C PRO A 112 13.14 16.33 -18.75
N LEU A 113 12.38 16.88 -19.71
CA LEU A 113 11.57 18.09 -19.50
C LEU A 113 10.25 17.88 -18.75
N ILE A 114 9.85 16.64 -18.43
CA ILE A 114 8.46 16.38 -18.04
C ILE A 114 8.26 16.12 -16.54
N PHE A 115 9.26 15.64 -15.82
CA PHE A 115 9.24 15.53 -14.34
C PHE A 115 10.67 15.53 -13.82
N GLY A 116 10.96 16.44 -12.92
CA GLY A 116 12.23 16.44 -12.20
C GLY A 116 12.37 15.18 -11.36
N GLY A 117 13.29 14.32 -11.74
CA GLY A 117 13.67 13.18 -10.92
C GLY A 117 13.46 11.81 -11.60
N ALA A 118 14.44 10.93 -11.44
CA ALA A 118 14.34 9.56 -11.87
C ALA A 118 13.31 8.82 -11.01
N PRO A 119 12.31 8.16 -11.59
CA PRO A 119 11.31 7.43 -10.84
C PRO A 119 11.93 6.15 -10.29
N THR A 120 12.64 6.25 -9.20
CA THR A 120 13.35 5.12 -8.59
C THR A 120 12.46 4.22 -7.76
N ARG A 121 11.27 4.71 -7.35
CA ARG A 121 10.34 3.96 -6.49
C ARG A 121 8.90 4.15 -6.94
N PHE A 122 8.35 3.14 -7.61
CA PHE A 122 6.95 3.14 -8.06
C PHE A 122 5.96 2.63 -7.05
N ARG A 123 6.41 2.03 -5.96
CA ARG A 123 5.54 1.41 -4.98
C ARG A 123 6.11 1.65 -3.59
N HIS A 124 5.30 2.31 -2.79
CA HIS A 124 5.51 2.46 -1.37
C HIS A 124 4.37 1.73 -0.65
N PHE A 125 4.71 0.92 0.32
CA PHE A 125 3.75 0.33 1.23
C PHE A 125 3.36 1.34 2.31
N TYR A 126 2.31 1.05 3.05
CA TYR A 126 1.81 1.91 4.12
C TYR A 126 2.90 2.30 5.12
N HIS A 127 3.66 1.35 5.62
CA HIS A 127 4.77 1.58 6.55
C HIS A 127 5.90 2.47 6.01
N ARG A 128 5.85 2.83 4.71
CA ARG A 128 6.79 3.76 4.06
C ARG A 128 6.19 5.12 3.76
N LYS A 129 5.03 5.42 4.35
CA LYS A 129 4.34 6.69 4.09
C LYS A 129 5.23 7.89 4.40
N ASP A 130 5.88 7.89 5.56
CA ASP A 130 6.75 8.98 5.97
C ASP A 130 7.96 9.14 5.03
N ALA A 131 8.64 8.03 4.71
CA ALA A 131 9.73 8.06 3.74
C ALA A 131 9.28 8.48 2.34
N TRP A 132 8.04 8.18 1.96
CA TRP A 132 7.46 8.68 0.72
C TRP A 132 7.18 10.18 0.81
N MET A 133 6.63 10.67 1.89
CA MET A 133 6.38 12.10 2.12
C MET A 133 7.66 12.92 2.00
N ASP A 134 8.76 12.45 2.59
CA ASP A 134 10.06 13.14 2.54
C ASP A 134 10.67 13.20 1.13
N GLN A 135 10.26 12.33 0.23
CA GLN A 135 10.91 12.13 -1.07
C GLN A 135 9.95 12.23 -2.28
N CYS A 136 8.65 12.43 -2.07
CA CYS A 136 7.66 12.35 -3.15
C CYS A 136 7.92 13.34 -4.29
N HIS A 137 8.50 14.51 -3.97
CA HIS A 137 8.93 15.52 -4.94
C HIS A 137 9.98 15.01 -5.96
N ARG A 138 10.65 13.90 -5.65
CA ARG A 138 11.64 13.25 -6.53
C ARG A 138 11.03 12.26 -7.52
N PHE A 139 9.73 12.00 -7.41
CA PHE A 139 9.06 11.01 -8.23
C PHE A 139 8.18 11.69 -9.28
N GLY A 140 8.22 11.22 -10.51
CA GLY A 140 7.27 11.66 -11.52
C GLY A 140 5.86 11.17 -11.20
N ILE A 141 5.67 9.85 -11.22
CA ILE A 141 4.44 9.19 -10.77
C ILE A 141 4.83 8.14 -9.74
N SER A 142 4.18 8.15 -8.59
CA SER A 142 4.41 7.16 -7.54
C SER A 142 3.16 6.35 -7.23
N SER A 143 3.31 5.32 -6.43
CA SER A 143 2.20 4.51 -5.91
C SER A 143 2.40 4.29 -4.43
N LEU A 144 1.40 4.66 -3.64
CA LEU A 144 1.35 4.47 -2.20
C LEU A 144 0.17 3.57 -1.86
N SER A 145 0.40 2.48 -1.15
CA SER A 145 -0.64 1.50 -0.85
C SER A 145 -1.14 1.63 0.58
N GLY A 146 -2.47 1.53 0.74
CA GLY A 146 -3.10 1.41 2.05
C GLY A 146 -3.25 2.72 2.83
N ASN A 147 -3.33 3.87 2.15
CA ASN A 147 -3.29 5.17 2.80
C ASN A 147 -4.43 6.11 2.44
N CYS A 148 -4.77 6.95 3.42
CA CYS A 148 -5.36 8.26 3.19
C CYS A 148 -4.25 9.31 3.30
N LEU A 149 -4.23 10.28 2.39
CA LEU A 149 -3.31 11.41 2.41
C LEU A 149 -4.05 12.65 2.89
N ASP A 150 -3.39 13.44 3.70
CA ASP A 150 -3.79 14.81 3.97
C ASP A 150 -3.41 15.65 2.72
N LEU A 151 -4.41 16.00 1.92
CA LEU A 151 -4.20 16.68 0.65
C LEU A 151 -3.77 18.13 0.81
N ASP A 152 -4.08 18.75 1.95
CA ASP A 152 -3.78 20.16 2.21
C ASP A 152 -2.29 20.42 2.49
N ARG A 153 -1.53 19.33 2.61
CA ARG A 153 -0.06 19.39 2.69
C ARG A 153 0.64 19.60 1.33
N PHE A 154 -0.10 19.65 0.24
CA PHE A 154 0.43 19.74 -1.11
C PHE A 154 -0.14 20.94 -1.84
N ASP A 155 0.72 21.70 -2.51
CA ASP A 155 0.27 22.82 -3.35
C ASP A 155 -0.31 22.31 -4.67
N ASP A 156 0.27 21.26 -5.23
CA ASP A 156 -0.18 20.63 -6.48
C ASP A 156 -0.10 19.09 -6.33
N ILE A 157 -1.23 18.48 -6.03
CA ILE A 157 -1.34 17.01 -5.99
C ILE A 157 -2.50 16.52 -6.85
N LYS A 158 -2.26 15.42 -7.57
CA LYS A 158 -3.34 14.64 -8.21
C LYS A 158 -3.25 13.20 -7.78
N VAL A 159 -4.33 12.71 -7.23
CA VAL A 159 -4.45 11.37 -6.68
C VAL A 159 -5.39 10.54 -7.53
N VAL A 160 -4.93 9.38 -7.96
CA VAL A 160 -5.78 8.38 -8.59
C VAL A 160 -5.97 7.21 -7.64
N ARG A 161 -7.20 6.74 -7.56
CA ARG A 161 -7.56 5.59 -6.74
C ARG A 161 -8.37 4.58 -7.54
N PHE A 162 -8.07 3.31 -7.31
CA PHE A 162 -8.98 2.23 -7.68
C PHE A 162 -9.69 1.73 -6.43
N ILE A 163 -11.00 1.60 -6.53
CA ILE A 163 -11.82 0.90 -5.55
C ILE A 163 -12.34 -0.40 -6.16
N ARG A 164 -12.74 -1.29 -5.32
CA ARG A 164 -13.39 -2.55 -5.66
C ARG A 164 -14.42 -2.85 -4.58
N ASP A 165 -15.49 -3.60 -4.91
CA ASP A 165 -16.43 -4.05 -3.87
C ASP A 165 -15.64 -4.60 -2.66
N PRO A 166 -15.83 -4.03 -1.48
CA PRO A 166 -15.11 -4.42 -0.27
C PRO A 166 -15.20 -5.92 0.02
N ARG A 167 -16.34 -6.55 -0.28
CA ARG A 167 -16.55 -8.00 -0.11
C ARG A 167 -15.69 -8.81 -1.09
N ASP A 168 -15.56 -8.33 -2.32
CA ASP A 168 -14.66 -8.95 -3.31
C ASP A 168 -13.18 -8.74 -2.98
N LEU A 169 -12.83 -7.64 -2.29
CA LEU A 169 -11.49 -7.45 -1.74
C LEU A 169 -11.18 -8.50 -0.65
N VAL A 170 -12.15 -8.77 0.23
CA VAL A 170 -12.04 -9.84 1.25
C VAL A 170 -11.79 -11.19 0.56
N ILE A 171 -12.61 -11.57 -0.42
CA ILE A 171 -12.43 -12.82 -1.18
C ILE A 171 -11.05 -12.89 -1.82
N SER A 172 -10.62 -11.80 -2.47
CA SER A 172 -9.32 -11.75 -3.14
C SER A 172 -8.14 -11.91 -2.17
N SER A 173 -8.23 -11.34 -0.96
CA SER A 173 -7.16 -11.49 0.04
C SER A 173 -7.20 -12.85 0.71
N TYR A 174 -8.36 -13.38 1.04
CA TYR A 174 -8.50 -14.71 1.62
C TYR A 174 -7.75 -15.77 0.81
N PHE A 175 -8.03 -15.88 -0.49
CA PHE A 175 -7.33 -16.85 -1.34
C PHE A 175 -5.86 -16.50 -1.58
N TYR A 176 -5.47 -15.26 -1.40
CA TYR A 176 -4.08 -14.85 -1.52
C TYR A 176 -3.28 -15.18 -0.27
N HIS A 177 -3.82 -14.91 0.92
CA HIS A 177 -3.13 -15.16 2.19
C HIS A 177 -3.02 -16.64 2.49
N ARG A 178 -3.97 -17.45 2.05
CA ARG A 178 -3.85 -18.93 2.08
C ARG A 178 -2.58 -19.42 1.40
N LYS A 179 -2.13 -18.77 0.34
CA LYS A 179 -0.87 -19.11 -0.37
C LYS A 179 0.37 -18.45 0.24
N ALA A 180 0.19 -17.52 1.15
CA ALA A 180 1.22 -16.72 1.84
C ALA A 180 2.44 -16.35 1.01
N GLY A 181 2.22 -15.64 -0.08
CA GLY A 181 3.30 -15.08 -0.89
C GLY A 181 4.11 -13.97 -0.19
N GLU A 182 3.61 -13.45 0.94
CA GLU A 182 4.21 -12.34 1.69
C GLU A 182 4.67 -12.81 3.09
N ARG A 183 5.82 -12.31 3.53
CA ARG A 183 6.47 -12.77 4.77
C ARG A 183 5.62 -12.50 6.01
N TRP A 184 4.94 -11.37 6.07
CA TRP A 184 4.13 -10.97 7.23
C TRP A 184 2.96 -11.93 7.51
N CYS A 185 2.41 -12.61 6.48
CA CYS A 185 1.38 -13.65 6.67
C CYS A 185 1.87 -14.86 7.49
N ARG A 186 3.18 -15.03 7.60
CA ARG A 186 3.85 -16.18 8.24
C ARG A 186 4.54 -15.79 9.55
N TYR A 187 4.27 -14.61 10.08
CA TYR A 187 4.76 -14.26 11.40
C TYR A 187 3.88 -14.94 12.45
N LYS A 188 4.51 -15.65 13.37
CA LYS A 188 3.87 -16.19 14.58
C LYS A 188 3.62 -15.05 15.55
N ASP A 189 2.53 -15.12 16.29
CA ASP A 189 2.13 -14.10 17.26
C ASP A 189 2.28 -12.68 16.68
N PRO A 190 1.63 -12.38 15.52
CA PRO A 190 1.79 -11.09 14.90
C PRO A 190 1.18 -9.99 15.76
N THR A 191 1.82 -8.84 15.76
CA THR A 191 1.29 -7.61 16.36
C THR A 191 0.82 -6.63 15.27
N GLU A 192 0.15 -5.57 15.66
CA GLU A 192 -0.27 -4.49 14.74
C GLU A 192 0.93 -3.92 13.95
N VAL A 193 2.10 -3.83 14.58
CA VAL A 193 3.34 -3.34 13.95
C VAL A 193 3.79 -4.24 12.79
N ASP A 194 3.63 -5.55 12.94
CA ASP A 194 4.00 -6.52 11.90
C ASP A 194 3.10 -6.39 10.67
N PHE A 195 1.85 -5.95 10.85
CA PHE A 195 0.88 -5.78 9.77
C PHE A 195 0.83 -4.34 9.21
N GLU A 196 1.59 -3.40 9.76
CA GLU A 196 1.70 -2.04 9.20
C GLU A 196 2.15 -2.02 7.74
N VAL A 197 2.94 -2.99 7.31
CA VAL A 197 3.42 -3.07 5.91
C VAL A 197 2.29 -2.97 4.89
N VAL A 198 1.10 -3.42 5.26
CA VAL A 198 -0.11 -3.40 4.45
C VAL A 198 -1.25 -2.62 5.08
N ASN A 199 -1.01 -1.91 6.18
CA ASN A 199 -2.05 -1.26 6.98
C ASN A 199 -3.15 -2.24 7.43
N GLY A 200 -2.74 -3.44 7.82
CA GLY A 200 -3.65 -4.48 8.30
C GLY A 200 -3.87 -4.41 9.80
N LYS A 201 -4.94 -5.06 10.26
CA LYS A 201 -5.18 -5.39 11.67
C LYS A 201 -4.90 -6.86 11.93
N VAL A 202 -4.51 -7.17 13.15
CA VAL A 202 -4.41 -8.58 13.59
C VAL A 202 -5.85 -9.07 13.84
N PRO A 203 -6.28 -10.15 13.16
CA PRO A 203 -7.60 -10.74 13.42
C PRO A 203 -7.70 -11.32 14.85
N SER A 204 -8.85 -11.15 15.45
CA SER A 204 -9.10 -11.57 16.84
C SER A 204 -9.11 -13.09 17.05
N GLY A 205 -9.32 -13.87 15.98
CA GLY A 205 -9.40 -15.32 16.04
C GLY A 205 -8.05 -16.06 16.04
N LEU A 206 -6.91 -15.35 15.90
CA LEU A 206 -5.60 -16.01 15.92
C LEU A 206 -5.27 -16.51 17.32
N SER A 207 -4.88 -17.79 17.40
CA SER A 207 -4.38 -18.42 18.64
C SER A 207 -2.90 -18.11 18.85
N GLU A 208 -2.42 -18.32 20.08
CA GLU A 208 -0.99 -18.23 20.40
C GLU A 208 -0.17 -19.19 19.52
N GLY A 209 0.95 -18.71 19.01
CA GLY A 209 1.84 -19.43 18.10
C GLY A 209 1.34 -19.57 16.68
N GLN A 210 0.13 -19.08 16.35
CA GLN A 210 -0.48 -19.21 15.03
C GLN A 210 -0.10 -18.03 14.10
N THR A 211 0.04 -18.33 12.82
CA THR A 211 0.21 -17.34 11.76
C THR A 211 -1.12 -17.05 11.08
N LEU A 212 -1.25 -15.89 10.42
CA LEU A 212 -2.45 -15.61 9.62
C LEU A 212 -2.65 -16.66 8.53
N GLN A 213 -1.57 -17.14 7.90
CA GLN A 213 -1.66 -18.18 6.88
C GLN A 213 -2.24 -19.48 7.42
N GLU A 214 -1.73 -19.96 8.55
CA GLU A 214 -2.23 -21.17 9.20
C GLU A 214 -3.72 -21.00 9.54
N TYR A 215 -4.09 -19.89 10.17
CA TYR A 215 -5.48 -19.64 10.53
C TYR A 215 -6.42 -19.68 9.31
N VAL A 216 -6.14 -18.93 8.23
CA VAL A 216 -7.03 -18.90 7.05
C VAL A 216 -7.02 -20.21 6.23
N ASN A 217 -6.05 -21.13 6.48
CA ASN A 217 -6.06 -22.44 5.87
C ASN A 217 -6.84 -23.48 6.71
N ASP A 218 -6.76 -23.40 8.02
CA ASP A 218 -7.23 -24.43 8.94
C ASP A 218 -8.65 -24.14 9.46
N ALA A 219 -9.01 -22.86 9.60
CA ALA A 219 -10.34 -22.45 10.02
C ALA A 219 -11.43 -22.73 8.95
N PRO A 220 -12.68 -22.94 9.37
CA PRO A 220 -13.81 -22.93 8.45
C PRO A 220 -13.79 -21.69 7.54
N GLN A 221 -14.24 -21.83 6.28
CA GLN A 221 -14.16 -20.75 5.30
C GLN A 221 -14.81 -19.45 5.80
N VAL A 222 -15.92 -19.53 6.48
CA VAL A 222 -16.65 -18.39 7.04
C VAL A 222 -15.80 -17.64 8.06
N ASP A 223 -15.09 -18.35 8.93
CA ASP A 223 -14.22 -17.74 9.95
C ASP A 223 -12.95 -17.13 9.32
N GLY A 224 -12.38 -17.83 8.33
CA GLY A 224 -11.26 -17.29 7.57
C GLY A 224 -11.62 -16.02 6.77
N LEU A 225 -12.83 -15.95 6.21
CA LEU A 225 -13.35 -14.73 5.57
C LEU A 225 -13.60 -13.62 6.59
N TRP A 226 -14.09 -13.96 7.78
CA TRP A 226 -14.27 -13.00 8.86
C TRP A 226 -12.93 -12.40 9.32
N ALA A 227 -11.92 -13.25 9.48
CA ALA A 227 -10.56 -12.77 9.80
C ALA A 227 -10.02 -11.79 8.75
N GLU A 228 -10.32 -12.02 7.46
CA GLU A 228 -9.97 -11.08 6.40
C GLU A 228 -10.73 -9.76 6.49
N ILE A 229 -11.99 -9.78 6.93
CA ILE A 229 -12.77 -8.56 7.20
C ILE A 229 -12.12 -7.77 8.34
N GLU A 230 -11.76 -8.42 9.45
CA GLU A 230 -11.06 -7.78 10.56
C GLU A 230 -9.69 -7.25 10.15
N PHE A 231 -8.90 -8.03 9.42
CA PHE A 231 -7.63 -7.60 8.86
C PHE A 231 -7.76 -6.30 8.04
N ARG A 232 -8.86 -6.14 7.31
CA ARG A 232 -9.11 -4.99 6.43
C ARG A 232 -9.76 -3.80 7.11
N LYS A 233 -10.01 -3.83 8.40
CA LYS A 233 -10.67 -2.74 9.12
C LYS A 233 -10.07 -1.37 8.78
N LYS A 234 -8.76 -1.21 8.91
CA LYS A 234 -8.07 0.04 8.59
C LYS A 234 -8.17 0.44 7.11
N HIS A 235 -8.26 -0.54 6.19
CA HIS A 235 -8.49 -0.25 4.77
C HIS A 235 -9.88 0.32 4.54
N PHE A 236 -10.90 -0.25 5.17
CA PHE A 236 -12.28 0.20 5.04
C PHE A 236 -12.47 1.58 5.68
N GLU A 237 -11.89 1.82 6.86
CA GLU A 237 -11.84 3.15 7.48
C GLU A 237 -11.14 4.17 6.57
N SER A 238 -10.03 3.81 5.97
CA SER A 238 -9.33 4.66 5.01
C SER A 238 -10.15 4.90 3.73
N MET A 239 -10.92 3.93 3.26
CA MET A 239 -11.83 4.13 2.12
C MET A 239 -12.91 5.15 2.47
N LEU A 240 -13.50 5.08 3.66
CA LEU A 240 -14.51 6.04 4.12
C LEU A 240 -13.95 7.45 4.32
N ALA A 241 -12.70 7.58 4.75
CA ALA A 241 -12.07 8.86 5.05
C ALA A 241 -11.65 9.67 3.80
N TRP A 242 -11.58 9.06 2.62
CA TRP A 242 -11.14 9.77 1.42
C TRP A 242 -12.17 10.81 0.96
N PRO A 243 -11.73 12.04 0.62
CA PRO A 243 -12.59 13.06 0.02
C PRO A 243 -12.85 12.70 -1.45
N THR A 244 -13.94 11.99 -1.72
CA THR A 244 -14.30 11.53 -3.07
C THR A 244 -14.71 12.66 -4.01
N GLU A 245 -15.17 13.78 -3.43
CA GLU A 245 -15.63 14.97 -4.17
C GLU A 245 -14.52 16.00 -4.43
N ASP A 246 -13.30 15.75 -3.92
CA ASP A 246 -12.17 16.66 -4.12
C ASP A 246 -11.64 16.52 -5.55
N GLU A 247 -11.55 17.62 -6.29
CA GLU A 247 -11.07 17.66 -7.69
C GLU A 247 -9.65 17.12 -7.87
N ARG A 248 -8.86 17.12 -6.79
CA ARG A 248 -7.52 16.53 -6.74
C ARG A 248 -7.54 15.01 -6.71
N VAL A 249 -8.73 14.38 -6.51
CA VAL A 249 -8.88 12.94 -6.38
C VAL A 249 -9.73 12.39 -7.51
N LYS A 250 -9.19 11.44 -8.27
CA LYS A 250 -9.95 10.73 -9.28
C LYS A 250 -10.11 9.26 -8.93
N LEU A 251 -11.36 8.83 -8.88
CA LEU A 251 -11.76 7.49 -8.48
C LEU A 251 -12.13 6.65 -9.70
N PHE A 252 -11.67 5.39 -9.72
CA PHE A 252 -12.04 4.39 -10.72
C PHE A 252 -12.51 3.11 -10.02
N ARG A 253 -13.59 2.51 -10.52
CA ARG A 253 -14.05 1.21 -10.05
C ARG A 253 -13.32 0.09 -10.79
N TYR A 254 -12.92 -0.93 -10.05
CA TYR A 254 -12.32 -2.13 -10.65
C TYR A 254 -13.27 -2.80 -11.62
N GLU A 255 -14.55 -2.78 -11.30
CA GLU A 255 -15.64 -3.41 -12.06
C GLU A 255 -15.80 -2.82 -13.46
N ASP A 256 -15.47 -1.53 -13.63
CA ASP A 256 -15.57 -0.82 -14.91
C ASP A 256 -14.30 -0.96 -15.77
N LEU A 257 -13.25 -1.58 -15.23
CA LEU A 257 -11.98 -1.68 -15.93
C LEU A 257 -11.92 -2.77 -17.02
N PRO A 258 -12.49 -3.99 -16.82
CA PRO A 258 -12.36 -5.05 -17.82
C PRO A 258 -12.95 -4.66 -19.17
N GLY A 259 -12.09 -4.63 -20.20
CA GLY A 259 -12.43 -4.18 -21.55
C GLY A 259 -12.17 -2.69 -21.81
N ASN A 260 -12.09 -1.87 -20.78
CA ASN A 260 -11.90 -0.41 -20.86
C ASN A 260 -10.49 0.04 -20.41
N GLU A 261 -9.57 -0.89 -20.27
CA GLU A 261 -8.25 -0.61 -19.67
C GLU A 261 -7.50 0.52 -20.39
N ALA A 262 -7.59 0.57 -21.72
CA ALA A 262 -6.91 1.60 -22.51
C ALA A 262 -7.49 3.00 -22.21
N ASP A 263 -8.80 3.11 -22.12
CA ASP A 263 -9.46 4.39 -21.88
C ASP A 263 -9.26 4.86 -20.45
N VAL A 264 -9.43 3.98 -19.46
CA VAL A 264 -9.16 4.28 -18.05
C VAL A 264 -7.74 4.77 -17.84
N PHE A 265 -6.73 4.10 -18.39
CA PHE A 265 -5.35 4.57 -18.25
C PHE A 265 -5.03 5.80 -19.09
N GLY A 266 -5.71 5.98 -20.21
CA GLY A 266 -5.68 7.24 -20.96
C GLY A 266 -6.16 8.41 -20.11
N GLU A 267 -7.30 8.23 -19.45
CA GLU A 267 -7.88 9.21 -18.55
C GLU A 267 -7.00 9.50 -17.34
N ILE A 268 -6.45 8.47 -16.69
CA ILE A 268 -5.49 8.62 -15.57
C ILE A 268 -4.31 9.49 -15.98
N PHE A 269 -3.68 9.21 -17.12
CA PHE A 269 -2.50 9.95 -17.54
C PHE A 269 -2.83 11.37 -18.03
N THR A 270 -4.03 11.59 -18.57
CA THR A 270 -4.55 12.94 -18.87
C THR A 270 -4.79 13.72 -17.58
N PHE A 271 -5.43 13.11 -16.59
CA PHE A 271 -5.64 13.70 -15.27
C PHE A 271 -4.31 14.06 -14.59
N PHE A 272 -3.28 13.23 -14.76
CA PHE A 272 -1.92 13.51 -14.29
C PHE A 272 -1.18 14.53 -15.17
N GLU A 273 -1.86 15.19 -16.12
CA GLU A 273 -1.30 16.21 -17.02
C GLU A 273 -0.08 15.72 -17.80
N GLN A 274 -0.13 14.45 -18.20
CA GLN A 274 0.97 13.88 -18.97
C GLN A 274 0.88 14.29 -20.45
N PRO A 275 2.03 14.45 -21.13
CA PRO A 275 2.04 14.70 -22.56
C PRO A 275 1.28 13.65 -23.36
N SER A 276 0.68 14.07 -24.48
CA SER A 276 -0.15 13.22 -25.32
C SER A 276 0.52 11.91 -25.76
N TRP A 277 1.83 11.93 -26.00
CA TRP A 277 2.57 10.73 -26.37
C TRP A 277 2.71 9.73 -25.21
N ILE A 278 2.79 10.21 -23.96
CA ILE A 278 2.77 9.35 -22.77
C ILE A 278 1.36 8.76 -22.56
N VAL A 279 0.32 9.57 -22.75
CA VAL A 279 -1.07 9.11 -22.70
C VAL A 279 -1.31 7.99 -23.74
N LYS A 280 -0.91 8.20 -24.99
CA LYS A 280 -0.98 7.19 -26.05
C LYS A 280 -0.23 5.91 -25.69
N LYS A 281 0.97 6.04 -25.11
CA LYS A 281 1.76 4.90 -24.66
C LYS A 281 1.07 4.16 -23.51
N ALA A 282 0.51 4.85 -22.54
CA ALA A 282 -0.19 4.27 -21.41
C ALA A 282 -1.42 3.46 -21.88
N ARG A 283 -2.22 4.00 -22.82
CA ARG A 283 -3.33 3.29 -23.48
C ARG A 283 -2.86 1.98 -24.11
N LYS A 284 -1.80 2.03 -24.91
CA LYS A 284 -1.21 0.85 -25.58
C LYS A 284 -0.74 -0.20 -24.57
N ASP A 285 -0.02 0.24 -23.53
CA ASP A 285 0.51 -0.67 -22.51
C ASP A 285 -0.62 -1.28 -21.66
N ALA A 286 -1.66 -0.51 -21.32
CA ALA A 286 -2.82 -0.99 -20.59
C ALA A 286 -3.56 -2.08 -21.39
N HIS A 287 -3.81 -1.85 -22.66
CA HIS A 287 -4.41 -2.84 -23.54
C HIS A 287 -3.56 -4.13 -23.65
N ALA A 288 -2.24 -4.00 -23.79
CA ALA A 288 -1.33 -5.14 -23.91
C ALA A 288 -1.25 -6.00 -22.62
N PHE A 289 -1.44 -5.38 -21.45
CA PHE A 289 -1.33 -6.08 -20.16
C PHE A 289 -2.69 -6.40 -19.50
N ARG A 290 -3.81 -6.20 -20.19
CA ARG A 290 -5.14 -6.53 -19.67
C ARG A 290 -5.25 -8.00 -19.25
N ALA A 291 -6.21 -8.29 -18.42
CA ALA A 291 -6.49 -9.67 -17.99
C ALA A 291 -6.76 -10.56 -19.23
N GLY A 292 -6.11 -11.73 -19.27
CA GLY A 292 -6.21 -12.68 -20.40
C GLY A 292 -5.27 -12.41 -21.57
N ALA A 293 -4.51 -11.30 -21.60
CA ALA A 293 -3.50 -11.07 -22.60
C ALA A 293 -2.25 -11.96 -22.39
N LYS A 294 -1.54 -12.30 -23.47
CA LYS A 294 -0.30 -13.10 -23.40
C LYS A 294 0.76 -12.49 -22.49
N GLU A 295 0.83 -11.16 -22.46
CA GLU A 295 1.74 -10.37 -21.64
C GLU A 295 1.37 -10.32 -20.15
N ALA A 296 0.15 -10.71 -19.78
CA ALA A 296 -0.25 -10.85 -18.38
C ALA A 296 0.50 -12.02 -17.74
N LYS A 297 1.04 -11.82 -16.53
CA LYS A 297 1.70 -12.91 -15.80
C LYS A 297 0.69 -14.01 -15.49
N LYS A 298 0.90 -15.22 -16.02
CA LYS A 298 0.12 -16.41 -15.65
C LYS A 298 0.17 -16.61 -14.12
N GLY A 299 -0.98 -16.88 -13.53
CA GLY A 299 -1.10 -17.20 -12.11
C GLY A 299 -1.16 -16.01 -11.13
N HIS A 300 -0.99 -14.77 -11.58
CA HIS A 300 -1.09 -13.61 -10.70
C HIS A 300 -2.55 -13.15 -10.47
N VAL A 301 -3.41 -13.37 -11.44
CA VAL A 301 -4.85 -13.11 -11.34
C VAL A 301 -5.54 -14.46 -11.17
N ARG A 302 -6.16 -14.69 -10.00
CA ARG A 302 -6.90 -15.93 -9.73
C ARG A 302 -8.22 -15.96 -10.51
N ASN A 303 -9.01 -14.94 -10.33
CA ASN A 303 -10.30 -14.74 -10.98
C ASN A 303 -10.55 -13.24 -11.13
N PRO A 304 -10.62 -12.70 -12.35
CA PRO A 304 -10.86 -11.28 -12.59
C PRO A 304 -12.32 -10.87 -12.45
N LYS A 305 -13.26 -11.83 -12.31
CA LYS A 305 -14.69 -11.55 -12.22
C LYS A 305 -15.02 -10.79 -10.94
N SER A 306 -15.98 -9.92 -11.04
CA SER A 306 -16.61 -9.22 -9.90
C SER A 306 -17.71 -10.09 -9.28
N GLU A 307 -18.25 -9.65 -8.16
CA GLU A 307 -19.37 -10.28 -7.44
C GLU A 307 -19.13 -11.73 -6.99
N GLN A 308 -17.86 -12.09 -6.75
CA GLN A 308 -17.54 -13.42 -6.23
C GLN A 308 -18.08 -13.62 -4.81
N TRP A 309 -18.29 -12.54 -4.08
CA TRP A 309 -18.85 -12.55 -2.74
C TRP A 309 -20.26 -13.16 -2.71
N ARG A 310 -21.10 -12.96 -3.74
CA ARG A 310 -22.45 -13.56 -3.81
C ARG A 310 -22.47 -15.10 -3.70
N LYS A 311 -21.34 -15.73 -4.02
CA LYS A 311 -21.20 -17.20 -3.96
C LYS A 311 -20.48 -17.69 -2.70
N LEU A 312 -19.73 -16.82 -2.03
CA LEU A 312 -18.79 -17.21 -0.97
C LEU A 312 -19.15 -16.63 0.40
N PHE A 313 -19.90 -15.54 0.45
CA PHE A 313 -20.49 -15.05 1.68
C PHE A 313 -21.77 -15.84 1.96
N THR A 314 -21.90 -16.36 3.17
CA THR A 314 -23.21 -16.84 3.64
C THR A 314 -24.11 -15.63 3.95
N PRO A 315 -25.43 -15.81 4.03
CA PRO A 315 -26.33 -14.74 4.46
C PRO A 315 -25.93 -14.11 5.79
N GLU A 316 -25.51 -14.94 6.75
CA GLU A 316 -25.07 -14.52 8.10
C GLU A 316 -23.78 -13.70 8.03
N LEU A 317 -22.80 -14.13 7.22
CA LEU A 317 -21.56 -13.40 7.03
C LEU A 317 -21.82 -12.04 6.33
N ASN A 318 -22.73 -12.01 5.35
CA ASN A 318 -23.11 -10.76 4.68
C ASN A 318 -23.82 -9.81 5.66
N ALA A 319 -24.79 -10.31 6.44
CA ALA A 319 -25.50 -9.52 7.45
C ALA A 319 -24.49 -8.90 8.45
N ARG A 320 -23.57 -9.71 8.99
CA ARG A 320 -22.52 -9.26 9.92
C ARG A 320 -21.55 -8.25 9.27
N PHE A 321 -21.28 -8.37 7.98
CA PHE A 321 -20.52 -7.39 7.22
C PHE A 321 -21.28 -6.08 7.09
N LEU A 322 -22.57 -6.12 6.76
CA LEU A 322 -23.43 -4.95 6.59
C LEU A 322 -23.60 -4.16 7.89
N GLU A 323 -23.75 -4.82 9.02
CA GLU A 323 -23.81 -4.17 10.34
C GLU A 323 -22.65 -3.16 10.56
N ARG A 324 -21.48 -3.43 9.99
CA ARG A 324 -20.28 -2.59 10.17
C ARG A 324 -19.94 -1.71 8.98
N TYR A 325 -20.24 -2.17 7.77
CA TYR A 325 -19.68 -1.59 6.55
C TYR A 325 -20.72 -1.25 5.48
N GLN A 326 -22.02 -1.27 5.79
CA GLN A 326 -23.05 -0.82 4.87
C GLN A 326 -22.78 0.60 4.36
N PRO A 327 -22.41 1.59 5.20
CA PRO A 327 -22.11 2.94 4.72
C PRO A 327 -20.95 3.00 3.72
N LEU A 328 -20.02 2.03 3.78
CA LEU A 328 -18.93 1.91 2.81
C LEU A 328 -19.43 1.47 1.43
N LEU A 329 -20.38 0.53 1.38
CA LEU A 329 -21.01 0.09 0.13
C LEU A 329 -21.82 1.21 -0.50
N GLU A 330 -22.67 1.86 0.29
CA GLU A 330 -23.51 2.97 -0.13
C GLU A 330 -22.71 4.12 -0.70
N ARG A 331 -21.63 4.52 0.02
CA ARG A 331 -20.73 5.60 -0.41
C ARG A 331 -20.17 5.39 -1.82
N TYR A 332 -19.90 4.16 -2.20
CA TYR A 332 -19.31 3.82 -3.49
C TYR A 332 -20.31 3.18 -4.48
N GLY A 333 -21.58 3.18 -4.15
CA GLY A 333 -22.66 2.65 -5.03
C GLY A 333 -22.57 1.16 -5.26
N TYR A 334 -22.10 0.39 -4.27
CA TYR A 334 -22.16 -1.08 -4.31
C TYR A 334 -23.49 -1.57 -3.75
N PRO A 335 -24.04 -2.68 -4.28
CA PRO A 335 -25.29 -3.23 -3.76
C PRO A 335 -25.15 -3.66 -2.30
N VAL A 336 -26.19 -3.45 -1.51
CA VAL A 336 -26.27 -3.86 -0.09
C VAL A 336 -26.99 -5.19 0.11
N ASP A 337 -27.61 -5.73 -0.96
CA ASP A 337 -28.37 -6.99 -1.01
C ASP A 337 -27.50 -8.18 -1.43
#